data_780d7e4a76dc4bd435d7081c45a63a6f
#
_entry.id   780d7e4a76dc4bd435d7081c45a63a6f
#
_cell.length_a   1.000
_cell.length_b   1.000
_cell.length_c   1.000
_cell.angle_alpha   90.00
_cell.angle_beta   90.00
_cell.angle_gamma   90.00
#
_symmetry.space_group_name_H-M   'P 1'
#
loop_
_entity.id
_entity.type
_entity.pdbx_description
1 polymer ?
#
loop_
_entity_poly.entity_id
_entity_poly.type
_entity_poly.pdbx_seq_one_letter_code
_entity_poly.pdbx_strand_id
1 'polypeptide(L)'
;MSNNTSIDRILTAHGYAIKKSSLTPRSTQKLRKDLTVAPLVKGKPVRGPETSFTVYMESPTKFYVPRCWATETYGEAQGQTISDGKALTTLAKHFTGSPYPYQEEIITKFLDSDSNGLICVPCGKGKTFMALAIAARLGLRFLIVVDKEFLMNQWRGEMTAVMPNLRVGILQGNKCEVEPSSYDVTICMIQTLCGREFPEKTFESYGFTIFDECHHLGAAHFSRALMKVQTKHMLGLSATPTRDDGLTKVFEWFLGKPVYWEKTREPDPTVVVRHELFKCDDPKYNEIPVDYRGEMITARLLTHVVECEERNQRIVKLLKEVCEHPHRRVLVLSERIGHLNRIEELMANSGHTMAYYIGGMKEEKRESEAATAKILLASYSMASEAMNIKVLNTVILATPRKKVEQSTGRILRVRVSERQVDPLIVDIVDSHGVYQGQWRQRKTYYRKCAYKIQSSETQSETLENEQNEQNDCLIEDD
;
A
#
# COMPACT_ATOMS: atom_id res chain seq x y z
N MET A 1 42.95 -10.47 34.88
CA MET A 1 41.52 -10.41 35.26
C MET A 1 40.76 -10.12 33.98
N SER A 2 40.19 -11.13 33.37
CA SER A 2 39.36 -10.98 32.16
C SER A 2 38.07 -10.24 32.54
N ASN A 3 37.92 -9.00 32.08
CA ASN A 3 36.67 -8.26 32.16
C ASN A 3 35.61 -9.04 31.39
N ASN A 4 34.87 -9.83 32.08
CA ASN A 4 33.65 -10.49 31.58
C ASN A 4 32.59 -9.39 31.50
N THR A 5 32.66 -8.52 30.48
CA THR A 5 31.61 -7.54 30.16
C THR A 5 30.35 -8.35 29.82
N SER A 6 29.40 -8.38 30.76
CA SER A 6 28.14 -9.09 30.53
C SER A 6 27.45 -8.47 29.30
N ILE A 7 27.23 -9.30 28.30
CA ILE A 7 26.50 -8.88 27.12
C ILE A 7 25.02 -8.73 27.52
N ASP A 8 24.56 -7.46 27.58
CA ASP A 8 23.21 -7.14 28.07
C ASP A 8 22.22 -6.88 26.94
N ARG A 9 22.74 -6.66 25.72
CA ARG A 9 21.99 -6.29 24.53
C ARG A 9 22.44 -7.11 23.32
N ILE A 10 21.54 -7.91 22.76
CA ILE A 10 21.86 -8.87 21.68
C ILE A 10 20.78 -8.80 20.62
N LEU A 11 21.15 -8.76 19.34
CA LEU A 11 20.21 -8.95 18.23
C LEU A 11 19.91 -10.44 18.04
N THR A 12 18.64 -10.80 18.10
CA THR A 12 18.16 -12.18 18.03
C THR A 12 17.06 -12.34 16.97
N ALA A 13 16.66 -13.58 16.66
CA ALA A 13 15.50 -13.88 15.81
C ALA A 13 14.16 -13.37 16.38
N HIS A 14 14.10 -12.96 17.63
CA HIS A 14 12.93 -12.33 18.26
C HIS A 14 13.02 -10.80 18.34
N GLY A 15 14.08 -10.21 17.78
CA GLY A 15 14.37 -8.78 17.82
C GLY A 15 15.56 -8.43 18.69
N TYR A 16 15.65 -7.18 19.06
CA TYR A 16 16.71 -6.69 19.94
C TYR A 16 16.38 -7.05 21.38
N ALA A 17 17.13 -7.97 21.95
CA ALA A 17 16.95 -8.48 23.31
C ALA A 17 17.73 -7.64 24.32
N ILE A 18 17.08 -7.19 25.40
CA ILE A 18 17.65 -6.40 26.50
C ILE A 18 17.45 -7.19 27.79
N LYS A 19 18.50 -7.43 28.55
CA LYS A 19 18.39 -8.02 29.87
C LYS A 19 17.66 -7.08 30.83
N LYS A 20 16.68 -7.57 31.57
CA LYS A 20 15.92 -6.77 32.54
C LYS A 20 16.80 -6.23 33.66
N SER A 21 17.81 -6.99 34.05
CA SER A 21 18.78 -6.58 35.09
C SER A 21 19.63 -5.36 34.71
N SER A 22 19.75 -5.05 33.43
CA SER A 22 20.48 -3.87 32.94
C SER A 22 19.62 -2.60 32.89
N LEU A 23 18.32 -2.72 33.18
CA LEU A 23 17.36 -1.61 33.12
C LEU A 23 16.98 -1.16 34.54
N THR A 24 16.91 0.17 34.72
CA THR A 24 16.32 0.74 35.94
C THR A 24 14.78 0.61 35.89
N PRO A 25 14.07 0.66 37.04
CA PRO A 25 12.60 0.68 37.06
C PRO A 25 12.00 1.78 36.15
N ARG A 26 12.60 2.96 36.13
CA ARG A 26 12.19 4.09 35.29
C ARG A 26 12.37 3.78 33.80
N SER A 27 13.50 3.20 33.40
CA SER A 27 13.78 2.78 32.01
C SER A 27 12.82 1.69 31.55
N THR A 28 12.50 0.73 32.41
CA THR A 28 11.53 -0.34 32.17
C THR A 28 10.14 0.23 31.94
N GLN A 29 9.70 1.14 32.80
CA GLN A 29 8.39 1.79 32.63
C GLN A 29 8.30 2.62 31.34
N LYS A 30 9.37 3.37 31.01
CA LYS A 30 9.48 4.11 29.77
C LYS A 30 9.39 3.19 28.56
N LEU A 31 10.17 2.10 28.51
CA LEU A 31 10.14 1.10 27.44
C LEU A 31 8.71 0.58 27.18
N ARG A 32 8.02 0.16 28.24
CA ARG A 32 6.64 -0.35 28.13
C ARG A 32 5.69 0.71 27.62
N LYS A 33 5.82 1.96 28.08
CA LYS A 33 5.00 3.08 27.63
C LYS A 33 5.24 3.42 26.16
N ASP A 34 6.50 3.54 25.74
CA ASP A 34 6.88 3.93 24.38
C ASP A 34 6.47 2.88 23.34
N LEU A 35 6.54 1.59 23.71
CA LEU A 35 6.19 0.46 22.87
C LEU A 35 4.74 -0.04 23.06
N THR A 36 3.91 0.71 23.75
CA THR A 36 2.46 0.53 23.78
C THR A 36 1.83 1.62 22.92
N VAL A 37 1.22 1.23 21.82
CA VAL A 37 0.69 2.14 20.80
C VAL A 37 -0.82 2.02 20.65
N ALA A 38 -1.46 3.11 20.25
CA ALA A 38 -2.88 3.15 19.91
C ALA A 38 -3.08 3.94 18.63
N PRO A 39 -4.05 3.57 17.77
CA PRO A 39 -4.38 4.35 16.59
C PRO A 39 -4.96 5.72 16.97
N LEU A 40 -4.70 6.71 16.12
CA LEU A 40 -5.29 8.04 16.23
C LEU A 40 -6.61 8.08 15.43
N VAL A 41 -7.64 8.67 16.00
CA VAL A 41 -8.87 9.02 15.31
C VAL A 41 -9.06 10.52 15.39
N LYS A 42 -9.20 11.19 14.23
CA LYS A 42 -9.21 12.68 14.14
C LYS A 42 -8.04 13.35 14.89
N GLY A 43 -6.82 12.76 14.79
CA GLY A 43 -5.61 13.27 15.44
C GLY A 43 -5.51 13.05 16.96
N LYS A 44 -6.50 12.41 17.59
CA LYS A 44 -6.49 12.09 19.03
C LYS A 44 -6.37 10.59 19.25
N PRO A 45 -5.59 10.14 20.26
CA PRO A 45 -5.53 8.72 20.61
C PRO A 45 -6.93 8.21 20.99
N VAL A 46 -7.31 7.08 20.43
CA VAL A 46 -8.51 6.37 20.88
C VAL A 46 -8.23 5.86 22.29
N ARG A 47 -8.95 6.37 23.27
CA ARG A 47 -8.78 5.98 24.68
C ARG A 47 -9.64 4.76 24.97
N GLY A 48 -9.00 3.67 25.35
CA GLY A 48 -9.61 2.43 25.82
C GLY A 48 -8.57 1.30 25.89
N PRO A 49 -8.65 0.39 26.86
CA PRO A 49 -7.72 -0.73 26.97
C PRO A 49 -7.80 -1.66 25.75
N GLU A 50 -8.92 -1.69 25.05
CA GLU A 50 -9.12 -2.54 23.86
C GLU A 50 -8.50 -1.97 22.57
N THR A 51 -8.08 -0.70 22.57
CA THR A 51 -7.55 -0.03 21.37
C THR A 51 -6.03 0.06 21.34
N SER A 52 -5.37 -0.11 22.49
CA SER A 52 -3.91 -0.10 22.58
C SER A 52 -3.32 -1.50 22.49
N PHE A 53 -2.15 -1.63 21.88
CA PHE A 53 -1.42 -2.89 21.78
C PHE A 53 0.07 -2.67 21.97
N THR A 54 0.77 -3.74 22.41
CA THR A 54 2.20 -3.73 22.61
C THR A 54 2.95 -4.24 21.38
N VAL A 55 4.07 -3.62 21.07
CA VAL A 55 4.98 -4.01 19.97
C VAL A 55 6.31 -4.53 20.53
N TYR A 56 6.27 -5.20 21.64
CA TYR A 56 7.39 -5.93 22.26
C TYR A 56 6.92 -7.25 22.85
N MET A 57 7.88 -8.15 23.10
CA MET A 57 7.68 -9.37 23.87
C MET A 57 8.49 -9.30 25.15
N GLU A 58 8.06 -10.03 26.16
CA GLU A 58 8.69 -10.06 27.47
C GLU A 58 8.82 -11.50 27.97
N SER A 59 10.03 -11.88 28.36
CA SER A 59 10.32 -13.11 29.10
C SER A 59 10.61 -12.80 30.59
N PRO A 60 10.78 -13.78 31.45
CA PRO A 60 11.18 -13.53 32.85
C PRO A 60 12.46 -12.68 32.97
N THR A 61 13.41 -12.83 32.05
CA THR A 61 14.75 -12.22 32.15
C THR A 61 15.04 -11.14 31.09
N LYS A 62 14.24 -11.04 29.99
CA LYS A 62 14.54 -10.17 28.85
C LYS A 62 13.30 -9.48 28.31
N PHE A 63 13.51 -8.31 27.70
CA PHE A 63 12.62 -7.69 26.73
C PHE A 63 13.14 -7.99 25.32
N TYR A 64 12.22 -8.26 24.38
CA TYR A 64 12.49 -8.34 22.95
C TYR A 64 11.73 -7.22 22.29
N VAL A 65 12.46 -6.27 21.72
CA VAL A 65 11.92 -5.01 21.20
C VAL A 65 12.30 -4.83 19.73
N PRO A 66 11.60 -3.94 19.00
CA PRO A 66 11.92 -3.65 17.60
C PRO A 66 13.37 -3.14 17.46
N ARG A 67 14.11 -3.70 16.49
CA ARG A 67 15.55 -3.45 16.34
C ARG A 67 15.90 -1.98 16.14
N CYS A 68 15.21 -1.28 15.23
CA CYS A 68 15.57 0.10 14.91
C CYS A 68 15.21 1.05 16.06
N TRP A 69 14.08 0.85 16.73
CA TRP A 69 13.75 1.59 17.94
C TRP A 69 14.79 1.38 19.04
N ALA A 70 15.24 0.14 19.21
CA ALA A 70 16.24 -0.18 20.24
C ALA A 70 17.61 0.42 19.93
N THR A 71 18.05 0.34 18.67
CA THR A 71 19.31 0.95 18.23
C THR A 71 19.28 2.47 18.40
N GLU A 72 18.19 3.15 18.07
CA GLU A 72 18.02 4.58 18.31
C GLU A 72 17.99 4.94 19.81
N THR A 73 17.46 4.05 20.68
CA THR A 73 17.27 4.34 22.10
C THR A 73 18.45 3.93 22.97
N TYR A 74 19.09 2.81 22.65
CA TYR A 74 20.13 2.16 23.48
C TYR A 74 21.46 1.99 22.76
N GLY A 75 21.56 2.36 21.49
CA GLY A 75 22.75 2.12 20.64
C GLY A 75 22.78 0.71 20.06
N GLU A 76 23.84 0.42 19.30
CA GLU A 76 24.03 -0.87 18.65
C GLU A 76 24.05 -2.04 19.62
N ALA A 77 23.62 -3.22 19.16
CA ALA A 77 23.68 -4.45 19.94
C ALA A 77 25.15 -4.84 20.17
N GLN A 78 25.46 -5.33 21.37
CA GLN A 78 26.81 -5.76 21.75
C GLN A 78 27.21 -7.09 21.12
N GLY A 79 26.22 -7.81 20.53
CA GLY A 79 26.41 -9.06 19.82
C GLY A 79 25.14 -9.45 19.07
N GLN A 80 25.23 -10.52 18.30
CA GLN A 80 24.08 -11.06 17.58
C GLN A 80 24.05 -12.58 17.62
N THR A 81 22.83 -13.13 17.67
CA THR A 81 22.54 -14.55 17.51
C THR A 81 21.53 -14.79 16.38
N ILE A 82 21.17 -13.72 15.67
CA ILE A 82 20.34 -13.85 14.48
C ILE A 82 21.12 -14.61 13.40
N SER A 83 20.44 -15.52 12.72
CA SER A 83 21.08 -16.33 11.66
C SER A 83 21.41 -15.46 10.45
N ASP A 84 22.55 -15.72 9.81
CA ASP A 84 22.88 -15.16 8.50
C ASP A 84 22.00 -15.72 7.38
N GLY A 85 21.26 -16.80 7.64
CA GLY A 85 20.47 -17.51 6.66
C GLY A 85 21.32 -18.45 5.78
N LYS A 86 20.66 -19.27 4.98
CA LYS A 86 21.32 -20.15 4.02
C LYS A 86 21.52 -19.44 2.67
N ALA A 87 22.69 -19.66 2.06
CA ALA A 87 22.94 -19.15 0.73
C ALA A 87 22.08 -19.86 -0.33
N LEU A 88 21.64 -19.11 -1.33
CA LEU A 88 21.05 -19.63 -2.55
C LEU A 88 22.15 -20.29 -3.41
N THR A 89 21.79 -21.32 -4.17
CA THR A 89 22.69 -21.88 -5.18
C THR A 89 22.97 -20.84 -6.28
N THR A 90 24.07 -21.00 -7.00
CA THR A 90 24.40 -20.12 -8.12
C THR A 90 23.28 -20.06 -9.16
N LEU A 91 22.61 -21.19 -9.40
CA LEU A 91 21.48 -21.28 -10.32
C LEU A 91 20.23 -20.56 -9.77
N ALA A 92 19.91 -20.76 -8.50
CA ALA A 92 18.74 -20.14 -7.88
C ALA A 92 18.85 -18.60 -7.78
N LYS A 93 20.04 -18.05 -7.51
CA LYS A 93 20.26 -16.60 -7.46
C LYS A 93 20.45 -15.92 -8.81
N HIS A 94 20.44 -16.69 -9.93
CA HIS A 94 20.60 -16.14 -11.26
C HIS A 94 19.41 -15.24 -11.60
N PHE A 95 19.71 -13.96 -11.83
CA PHE A 95 18.72 -12.92 -12.14
C PHE A 95 18.88 -12.49 -13.60
N THR A 96 17.83 -12.67 -14.41
CA THR A 96 17.85 -12.41 -15.86
C THR A 96 17.40 -10.99 -16.22
N GLY A 97 16.88 -10.23 -15.24
CA GLY A 97 16.39 -8.88 -15.45
C GLY A 97 17.51 -7.85 -15.60
N SER A 98 17.21 -6.76 -16.29
CA SER A 98 18.10 -5.59 -16.42
C SER A 98 17.43 -4.38 -15.76
N PRO A 99 17.90 -3.92 -14.59
CA PRO A 99 17.36 -2.74 -13.92
C PRO A 99 17.53 -1.47 -14.77
N TYR A 100 16.54 -0.59 -14.74
CA TYR A 100 16.71 0.77 -15.24
C TYR A 100 17.70 1.56 -14.37
N PRO A 101 18.34 2.63 -14.86
CA PRO A 101 19.31 3.40 -14.08
C PRO A 101 18.79 3.86 -12.71
N TYR A 102 17.54 4.34 -12.64
CA TYR A 102 16.92 4.75 -11.37
C TYR A 102 16.66 3.56 -10.42
N GLN A 103 16.33 2.38 -10.97
CA GLN A 103 16.14 1.16 -10.17
C GLN A 103 17.48 0.70 -9.60
N GLU A 104 18.54 0.76 -10.41
CA GLU A 104 19.89 0.43 -9.98
C GLU A 104 20.36 1.32 -8.83
N GLU A 105 20.11 2.63 -8.92
CA GLU A 105 20.39 3.58 -7.83
C GLU A 105 19.66 3.19 -6.54
N ILE A 106 18.37 2.84 -6.62
CA ILE A 106 17.56 2.45 -5.46
C ILE A 106 18.05 1.15 -4.84
N ILE A 107 18.35 0.15 -5.69
CA ILE A 107 18.90 -1.14 -5.27
C ILE A 107 20.22 -0.95 -4.52
N THR A 108 21.13 -0.16 -5.09
CA THR A 108 22.44 0.14 -4.48
C THR A 108 22.27 0.84 -3.13
N LYS A 109 21.44 1.88 -3.04
CA LYS A 109 21.16 2.56 -1.76
C LYS A 109 20.65 1.62 -0.68
N PHE A 110 19.80 0.65 -1.05
CA PHE A 110 19.32 -0.32 -0.07
C PHE A 110 20.44 -1.28 0.38
N LEU A 111 21.26 -1.76 -0.52
CA LEU A 111 22.38 -2.65 -0.17
C LEU A 111 23.42 -1.93 0.69
N ASP A 112 23.67 -0.65 0.44
CA ASP A 112 24.61 0.19 1.22
C ASP A 112 24.08 0.56 2.62
N SER A 113 22.78 0.42 2.87
CA SER A 113 22.12 0.68 4.17
C SER A 113 22.04 -0.57 5.06
N ASP A 114 23.09 -1.39 5.11
CA ASP A 114 23.11 -2.69 5.80
C ASP A 114 21.97 -3.63 5.37
N SER A 115 21.38 -3.37 4.21
CA SER A 115 20.25 -4.11 3.63
C SER A 115 19.04 -4.19 4.56
N ASN A 116 18.73 -3.07 5.22
CA ASN A 116 17.54 -2.90 6.06
C ASN A 116 16.87 -1.55 5.77
N GLY A 117 15.55 -1.52 5.68
CA GLY A 117 14.80 -0.29 5.48
C GLY A 117 13.62 -0.42 4.53
N LEU A 118 13.09 0.73 4.12
CA LEU A 118 11.94 0.79 3.23
C LEU A 118 12.33 1.34 1.86
N ILE A 119 11.77 0.77 0.81
CA ILE A 119 11.75 1.34 -0.54
C ILE A 119 10.32 1.82 -0.82
N CYS A 120 10.17 3.15 -0.91
CA CYS A 120 8.89 3.80 -1.07
C CYS A 120 8.84 4.50 -2.43
N VAL A 121 8.22 3.84 -3.41
CA VAL A 121 8.07 4.37 -4.77
C VAL A 121 6.65 4.18 -5.28
N PRO A 122 6.15 5.06 -6.16
CA PRO A 122 4.82 4.94 -6.75
C PRO A 122 4.56 3.60 -7.42
N CYS A 123 3.28 3.27 -7.59
CA CYS A 123 2.89 2.08 -8.37
C CYS A 123 3.43 2.16 -9.81
N GLY A 124 3.90 1.03 -10.34
CA GLY A 124 4.45 0.93 -11.70
C GLY A 124 5.95 1.19 -11.82
N LYS A 125 6.64 1.63 -10.77
CA LYS A 125 8.10 1.83 -10.77
C LYS A 125 8.92 0.54 -10.57
N GLY A 126 8.27 -0.63 -10.49
CA GLY A 126 8.95 -1.94 -10.44
C GLY A 126 9.45 -2.32 -9.03
N LYS A 127 8.67 -2.06 -7.98
CA LYS A 127 9.00 -2.47 -6.58
C LYS A 127 9.38 -3.95 -6.49
N THR A 128 8.52 -4.83 -7.02
CA THR A 128 8.73 -6.28 -7.03
C THR A 128 10.03 -6.67 -7.74
N PHE A 129 10.27 -6.10 -8.91
CA PHE A 129 11.48 -6.31 -9.69
C PHE A 129 12.75 -5.91 -8.92
N MET A 130 12.76 -4.72 -8.31
CA MET A 130 13.89 -4.26 -7.49
C MET A 130 14.13 -5.14 -6.27
N ALA A 131 13.07 -5.60 -5.61
CA ALA A 131 13.18 -6.49 -4.46
C ALA A 131 13.76 -7.86 -4.85
N LEU A 132 13.39 -8.41 -6.01
CA LEU A 132 13.99 -9.65 -6.54
C LEU A 132 15.46 -9.44 -6.95
N ALA A 133 15.82 -8.30 -7.54
CA ALA A 133 17.21 -7.97 -7.83
C ALA A 133 18.06 -7.86 -6.55
N ILE A 134 17.52 -7.28 -5.49
CA ILE A 134 18.16 -7.24 -4.16
C ILE A 134 18.32 -8.66 -3.61
N ALA A 135 17.28 -9.50 -3.65
CA ALA A 135 17.33 -10.89 -3.18
C ALA A 135 18.42 -11.71 -3.92
N ALA A 136 18.53 -11.53 -5.24
CA ALA A 136 19.55 -12.16 -6.04
C ALA A 136 20.98 -11.71 -5.66
N ARG A 137 21.18 -10.42 -5.38
CA ARG A 137 22.47 -9.86 -4.98
C ARG A 137 22.88 -10.27 -3.57
N LEU A 138 21.94 -10.31 -2.63
CA LEU A 138 22.18 -10.87 -1.30
C LEU A 138 22.49 -12.37 -1.36
N GLY A 139 21.87 -13.07 -2.30
CA GLY A 139 22.12 -14.50 -2.55
C GLY A 139 21.74 -15.39 -1.36
N LEU A 140 20.79 -14.96 -0.56
CA LEU A 140 20.31 -15.67 0.63
C LEU A 140 18.89 -16.21 0.42
N ARG A 141 18.56 -17.33 1.09
CA ARG A 141 17.16 -17.76 1.19
C ARG A 141 16.31 -16.62 1.75
N PHE A 142 15.13 -16.42 1.17
CA PHE A 142 14.30 -15.27 1.55
C PHE A 142 12.82 -15.60 1.69
N LEU A 143 12.16 -14.80 2.49
CA LEU A 143 10.70 -14.79 2.69
C LEU A 143 10.10 -13.59 1.96
N ILE A 144 8.89 -13.77 1.43
CA ILE A 144 8.05 -12.69 0.91
C ILE A 144 6.75 -12.73 1.70
N VAL A 145 6.43 -11.65 2.42
CA VAL A 145 5.21 -11.56 3.23
C VAL A 145 4.22 -10.66 2.52
N VAL A 146 3.04 -11.19 2.23
CA VAL A 146 1.95 -10.52 1.54
C VAL A 146 0.66 -10.62 2.33
N ASP A 147 -0.27 -9.67 2.14
CA ASP A 147 -1.55 -9.65 2.85
C ASP A 147 -2.73 -10.21 2.04
N LYS A 148 -2.52 -10.48 0.74
CA LYS A 148 -3.57 -10.94 -0.18
C LYS A 148 -3.08 -12.03 -1.12
N GLU A 149 -3.96 -13.00 -1.42
CA GLU A 149 -3.65 -14.16 -2.22
C GLU A 149 -3.21 -13.81 -3.66
N PHE A 150 -3.86 -12.84 -4.29
CA PHE A 150 -3.46 -12.43 -5.64
C PHE A 150 -2.03 -11.86 -5.71
N LEU A 151 -1.53 -11.24 -4.61
CA LEU A 151 -0.13 -10.81 -4.54
C LEU A 151 0.81 -12.02 -4.57
N MET A 152 0.44 -13.16 -3.97
CA MET A 152 1.24 -14.39 -4.06
C MET A 152 1.43 -14.81 -5.52
N ASN A 153 0.36 -14.78 -6.32
CA ASN A 153 0.40 -15.15 -7.73
C ASN A 153 1.21 -14.14 -8.55
N GLN A 154 1.04 -12.85 -8.26
CA GLN A 154 1.85 -11.81 -8.89
C GLN A 154 3.34 -12.00 -8.60
N TRP A 155 3.74 -12.24 -7.34
CA TRP A 155 5.11 -12.51 -6.96
C TRP A 155 5.67 -13.76 -7.65
N ARG A 156 4.87 -14.84 -7.76
CA ARG A 156 5.27 -16.06 -8.49
C ARG A 156 5.52 -15.77 -9.96
N GLY A 157 4.63 -15.01 -10.61
CA GLY A 157 4.79 -14.61 -12.01
C GLY A 157 6.06 -13.81 -12.25
N GLU A 158 6.32 -12.81 -11.42
CA GLU A 158 7.53 -11.99 -11.50
C GLU A 158 8.81 -12.82 -11.25
N MET A 159 8.80 -13.71 -10.24
CA MET A 159 9.93 -14.62 -9.99
C MET A 159 10.19 -15.54 -11.19
N THR A 160 9.14 -16.13 -11.77
CA THR A 160 9.27 -16.96 -12.97
C THR A 160 9.90 -16.20 -14.13
N ALA A 161 9.58 -14.90 -14.26
CA ALA A 161 10.12 -14.06 -15.33
C ALA A 161 11.61 -13.70 -15.14
N VAL A 162 12.04 -13.41 -13.90
CA VAL A 162 13.41 -12.86 -13.67
C VAL A 162 14.35 -13.77 -12.86
N MET A 163 13.81 -14.77 -12.16
CA MET A 163 14.56 -15.78 -11.40
C MET A 163 13.95 -17.17 -11.60
N PRO A 164 13.92 -17.72 -12.82
CA PRO A 164 13.14 -18.90 -13.20
C PRO A 164 13.56 -20.19 -12.48
N ASN A 165 14.72 -20.21 -11.86
CA ASN A 165 15.27 -21.40 -11.19
C ASN A 165 14.97 -21.44 -9.68
N LEU A 166 14.20 -20.48 -9.14
CA LEU A 166 13.80 -20.49 -7.74
C LEU A 166 12.75 -21.58 -7.47
N ARG A 167 13.00 -22.35 -6.44
CA ARG A 167 12.01 -23.29 -5.89
C ARG A 167 11.14 -22.55 -4.87
N VAL A 168 9.89 -22.31 -5.25
CA VAL A 168 8.97 -21.45 -4.50
C VAL A 168 8.06 -22.29 -3.61
N GLY A 169 8.13 -22.06 -2.31
CA GLY A 169 7.22 -22.61 -1.30
C GLY A 169 6.10 -21.62 -0.93
N ILE A 170 5.06 -22.13 -0.31
CA ILE A 170 3.87 -21.37 0.15
C ILE A 170 3.63 -21.61 1.62
N LEU A 171 3.40 -20.52 2.37
CA LEU A 171 2.93 -20.55 3.75
C LEU A 171 1.56 -19.88 3.83
N GLN A 172 0.48 -20.69 3.77
CA GLN A 172 -0.90 -20.22 3.76
C GLN A 172 -1.82 -21.24 4.44
N GLY A 173 -2.58 -20.83 5.43
CA GLY A 173 -3.47 -21.72 6.18
C GLY A 173 -2.71 -22.91 6.80
N ASN A 174 -3.07 -24.11 6.38
CA ASN A 174 -2.39 -25.35 6.82
C ASN A 174 -1.13 -25.69 6.00
N LYS A 175 -0.97 -25.08 4.83
CA LYS A 175 0.19 -25.30 3.96
C LYS A 175 1.43 -24.61 4.56
N CYS A 176 2.54 -25.33 4.70
CA CYS A 176 3.77 -24.84 5.32
C CYS A 176 5.00 -25.36 4.57
N GLU A 177 5.33 -24.74 3.46
CA GLU A 177 6.43 -25.12 2.58
C GLU A 177 7.66 -24.24 2.87
N VAL A 178 8.37 -24.56 3.95
CA VAL A 178 9.52 -23.80 4.44
C VAL A 178 10.81 -24.60 4.49
N GLU A 179 10.80 -25.89 4.08
CA GLU A 179 11.94 -26.79 4.19
C GLU A 179 13.11 -26.34 3.29
N PRO A 180 14.30 -26.09 3.86
CA PRO A 180 15.43 -25.54 3.11
C PRO A 180 16.00 -26.45 2.03
N SER A 181 15.77 -27.76 2.10
CA SER A 181 16.16 -28.71 1.07
C SER A 181 15.28 -28.62 -0.19
N SER A 182 14.05 -28.16 -0.03
CA SER A 182 13.03 -28.17 -1.07
C SER A 182 12.72 -26.78 -1.65
N TYR A 183 12.89 -25.72 -0.86
CA TYR A 183 12.47 -24.37 -1.24
C TYR A 183 13.56 -23.34 -1.00
N ASP A 184 13.75 -22.45 -1.96
CA ASP A 184 14.72 -21.35 -1.95
C ASP A 184 14.08 -20.06 -1.42
N VAL A 185 12.81 -19.87 -1.71
CA VAL A 185 11.96 -18.76 -1.28
C VAL A 185 10.61 -19.29 -0.79
N THR A 186 10.02 -18.65 0.20
CA THR A 186 8.64 -18.95 0.61
C THR A 186 7.80 -17.68 0.59
N ILE A 187 6.65 -17.72 -0.11
CA ILE A 187 5.66 -16.64 -0.07
C ILE A 187 4.68 -16.94 1.07
N CYS A 188 4.51 -15.97 1.94
CA CYS A 188 3.87 -16.11 3.23
C CYS A 188 2.65 -15.20 3.32
N MET A 189 1.48 -15.75 3.62
CA MET A 189 0.31 -14.94 3.97
C MET A 189 0.47 -14.40 5.39
N ILE A 190 0.39 -13.08 5.55
CA ILE A 190 0.53 -12.41 6.84
C ILE A 190 -0.48 -12.91 7.88
N GLN A 191 -1.71 -13.23 7.47
CA GLN A 191 -2.75 -13.79 8.34
C GLN A 191 -2.31 -15.12 8.94
N THR A 192 -1.63 -15.96 8.15
CA THR A 192 -1.09 -17.24 8.61
C THR A 192 0.05 -17.03 9.59
N LEU A 193 0.95 -16.09 9.32
CA LEU A 193 2.01 -15.72 10.27
C LEU A 193 1.45 -15.22 11.60
N CYS A 194 0.43 -14.37 11.56
CA CYS A 194 -0.17 -13.80 12.77
C CYS A 194 -0.96 -14.81 13.58
N GLY A 195 -1.71 -15.69 12.91
CA GLY A 195 -2.67 -16.60 13.52
C GLY A 195 -2.12 -17.96 13.92
N ARG A 196 -0.91 -18.32 13.49
CA ARG A 196 -0.33 -19.66 13.72
C ARG A 196 0.96 -19.57 14.53
N GLU A 197 1.16 -20.50 15.46
CA GLU A 197 2.44 -20.67 16.14
C GLU A 197 3.36 -21.59 15.33
N PHE A 198 4.66 -21.30 15.36
CA PHE A 198 5.68 -22.03 14.62
C PHE A 198 6.78 -22.52 15.57
N PRO A 199 7.39 -23.69 15.30
CA PRO A 199 8.61 -24.09 15.99
C PRO A 199 9.69 -23.00 15.91
N GLU A 200 10.48 -22.83 16.96
CA GLU A 200 11.45 -21.73 17.11
C GLU A 200 12.40 -21.55 15.92
N LYS A 201 12.80 -22.66 15.29
CA LYS A 201 13.78 -22.67 14.19
C LYS A 201 13.17 -22.62 12.78
N THR A 202 11.84 -22.48 12.67
CA THR A 202 11.14 -22.54 11.37
C THR A 202 11.71 -21.54 10.35
N PHE A 203 12.06 -20.35 10.80
CA PHE A 203 12.53 -19.27 9.93
C PHE A 203 14.05 -19.05 9.99
N GLU A 204 14.82 -19.83 10.75
CA GLU A 204 16.25 -19.64 10.98
C GLU A 204 17.10 -19.72 9.70
N SER A 205 16.64 -20.48 8.70
CA SER A 205 17.35 -20.62 7.43
C SER A 205 17.18 -19.46 6.44
N TYR A 206 16.29 -18.51 6.76
CA TYR A 206 16.10 -17.32 5.93
C TYR A 206 17.00 -16.18 6.40
N GLY A 207 17.75 -15.58 5.47
CA GLY A 207 18.61 -14.43 5.76
C GLY A 207 17.98 -13.08 5.36
N PHE A 208 16.93 -13.10 4.54
CA PHE A 208 16.28 -11.92 4.03
C PHE A 208 14.74 -12.06 4.05
N THR A 209 14.04 -10.99 4.41
CA THR A 209 12.57 -10.95 4.38
C THR A 209 12.09 -9.69 3.70
N ILE A 210 11.18 -9.85 2.75
CA ILE A 210 10.50 -8.77 2.01
C ILE A 210 9.07 -8.69 2.53
N PHE A 211 8.65 -7.51 2.98
CA PHE A 211 7.27 -7.20 3.35
C PHE A 211 6.66 -6.32 2.28
N ASP A 212 5.76 -6.89 1.49
CA ASP A 212 5.03 -6.11 0.49
C ASP A 212 3.89 -5.33 1.13
N GLU A 213 3.59 -4.15 0.60
CA GLU A 213 2.64 -3.18 1.14
C GLU A 213 2.77 -3.02 2.67
N CYS A 214 4.01 -2.81 3.13
CA CYS A 214 4.39 -2.83 4.55
C CYS A 214 3.63 -1.84 5.44
N HIS A 215 2.93 -0.86 4.86
CA HIS A 215 2.06 0.05 5.60
C HIS A 215 0.89 -0.66 6.30
N HIS A 216 0.49 -1.87 5.87
CA HIS A 216 -0.49 -2.69 6.56
C HIS A 216 0.03 -3.23 7.90
N LEU A 217 1.35 -3.40 8.06
CA LEU A 217 1.99 -3.94 9.27
C LEU A 217 1.82 -3.05 10.51
N GLY A 218 1.46 -1.79 10.34
CA GLY A 218 1.16 -0.90 11.46
C GLY A 218 -0.10 -1.26 12.24
N ALA A 219 -0.98 -2.11 11.72
CA ALA A 219 -2.18 -2.55 12.42
C ALA A 219 -1.85 -3.55 13.56
N ALA A 220 -2.63 -3.52 14.65
CA ALA A 220 -2.42 -4.34 15.84
C ALA A 220 -2.26 -5.85 15.54
N HIS A 221 -3.09 -6.38 14.66
CA HIS A 221 -3.03 -7.78 14.28
C HIS A 221 -1.76 -8.09 13.46
N PHE A 222 -1.47 -7.28 12.45
CA PHE A 222 -0.38 -7.55 11.49
C PHE A 222 1.02 -7.24 12.05
N SER A 223 1.14 -6.36 13.05
CA SER A 223 2.40 -6.11 13.72
C SER A 223 3.00 -7.36 14.41
N ARG A 224 2.17 -8.37 14.71
CA ARG A 224 2.61 -9.67 15.25
C ARG A 224 3.53 -10.42 14.29
N ALA A 225 3.32 -10.28 12.97
CA ALA A 225 4.21 -10.91 11.98
C ALA A 225 5.64 -10.39 12.09
N LEU A 226 5.82 -9.08 12.35
CA LEU A 226 7.13 -8.47 12.56
C LEU A 226 7.89 -9.00 13.79
N MET A 227 7.17 -9.50 14.79
CA MET A 227 7.78 -10.13 15.98
C MET A 227 8.10 -11.60 15.75
N LYS A 228 7.43 -12.30 14.83
CA LYS A 228 7.62 -13.72 14.55
C LYS A 228 8.70 -13.99 13.49
N VAL A 229 8.86 -13.05 12.53
CA VAL A 229 9.81 -13.19 11.43
C VAL A 229 10.78 -12.01 11.47
N GLN A 230 11.95 -12.25 12.06
CA GLN A 230 13.06 -11.32 12.00
C GLN A 230 14.27 -12.01 11.40
N THR A 231 14.66 -11.54 10.23
CA THR A 231 15.87 -12.01 9.53
C THR A 231 16.96 -10.94 9.60
N LYS A 232 18.17 -11.30 9.22
CA LYS A 232 19.30 -10.37 9.26
C LYS A 232 19.01 -9.12 8.39
N HIS A 233 18.47 -9.34 7.19
CA HIS A 233 18.09 -8.29 6.26
C HIS A 233 16.56 -8.24 6.10
N MET A 234 15.99 -7.02 6.13
CA MET A 234 14.55 -6.82 6.07
C MET A 234 14.23 -5.64 5.17
N LEU A 235 13.37 -5.86 4.17
CA LEU A 235 12.92 -4.87 3.22
C LEU A 235 11.42 -4.66 3.33
N GLY A 236 10.99 -3.43 3.54
CA GLY A 236 9.60 -3.02 3.36
C GLY A 236 9.37 -2.32 2.03
N LEU A 237 8.33 -2.73 1.31
CA LEU A 237 7.88 -2.10 0.07
C LEU A 237 6.57 -1.37 0.32
N SER A 238 6.45 -0.15 -0.15
CA SER A 238 5.17 0.58 -0.14
C SER A 238 5.14 1.67 -1.19
N ALA A 239 3.96 1.96 -1.73
CA ALA A 239 3.75 3.18 -2.52
C ALA A 239 3.37 4.37 -1.61
N THR A 240 2.76 4.09 -0.47
CA THR A 240 2.25 5.08 0.48
C THR A 240 2.65 4.67 1.91
N PRO A 241 3.90 4.98 2.33
CA PRO A 241 4.40 4.49 3.61
C PRO A 241 3.75 5.15 4.83
N THR A 242 3.03 6.25 4.65
CA THR A 242 2.40 6.97 5.76
C THR A 242 1.00 6.46 6.07
N ARG A 243 0.67 6.38 7.37
CA ARG A 243 -0.64 6.00 7.90
C ARG A 243 -1.30 7.20 8.58
N ASP A 244 -2.58 7.40 8.29
CA ASP A 244 -3.35 8.51 8.91
C ASP A 244 -3.67 8.26 10.40
N ASP A 245 -3.54 7.01 10.85
CA ASP A 245 -3.76 6.61 12.26
C ASP A 245 -2.51 6.75 13.15
N GLY A 246 -1.41 7.34 12.65
CA GLY A 246 -0.19 7.57 13.40
C GLY A 246 0.66 6.33 13.71
N LEU A 247 0.29 5.16 13.17
CA LEU A 247 0.98 3.89 13.38
C LEU A 247 2.10 3.59 12.38
N THR A 248 2.49 4.56 11.55
CA THR A 248 3.66 4.49 10.64
C THR A 248 4.91 4.04 11.40
N LYS A 249 5.15 4.63 12.57
CA LYS A 249 6.30 4.30 13.42
C LYS A 249 6.41 2.82 13.78
N VAL A 250 5.30 2.06 13.81
CA VAL A 250 5.32 0.64 14.21
C VAL A 250 6.17 -0.19 13.26
N PHE A 251 5.92 -0.12 11.96
CA PHE A 251 6.73 -0.90 11.02
C PHE A 251 8.13 -0.29 10.80
N GLU A 252 8.29 1.04 10.92
CA GLU A 252 9.62 1.67 10.87
C GLU A 252 10.52 1.24 12.02
N TRP A 253 9.97 0.97 13.21
CA TRP A 253 10.74 0.47 14.33
C TRP A 253 11.33 -0.93 14.10
N PHE A 254 10.71 -1.74 13.21
CA PHE A 254 11.21 -3.07 12.88
C PHE A 254 12.06 -3.07 11.61
N LEU A 255 11.59 -2.39 10.56
CA LEU A 255 12.19 -2.44 9.22
C LEU A 255 13.23 -1.35 8.98
N GLY A 256 13.15 -0.24 9.71
CA GLY A 256 13.92 0.96 9.47
C GLY A 256 13.15 2.05 8.74
N LYS A 257 13.77 3.21 8.62
CA LYS A 257 13.24 4.35 7.87
C LYS A 257 13.35 4.11 6.36
N PRO A 258 12.63 4.90 5.53
CA PRO A 258 12.80 4.86 4.08
C PRO A 258 14.27 5.13 3.69
N VAL A 259 14.90 4.16 3.05
CA VAL A 259 16.20 4.29 2.40
C VAL A 259 16.05 5.08 1.11
N TYR A 260 14.89 4.88 0.47
CA TYR A 260 14.50 5.67 -0.69
C TYR A 260 13.01 5.97 -0.64
N TRP A 261 12.65 7.24 -0.83
CA TRP A 261 11.26 7.67 -0.85
C TRP A 261 11.02 8.70 -1.95
N GLU A 262 10.33 8.26 -3.00
CA GLU A 262 9.78 9.12 -4.03
C GLU A 262 8.37 9.57 -3.60
N LYS A 263 8.27 10.75 -2.97
CA LYS A 263 7.03 11.27 -2.36
C LYS A 263 5.96 11.61 -3.40
N THR A 264 6.37 12.03 -4.57
CA THR A 264 5.48 12.42 -5.66
C THR A 264 5.89 11.72 -6.94
N ARG A 265 4.91 11.36 -7.76
CA ARG A 265 5.16 10.85 -9.10
C ARG A 265 5.84 11.93 -9.94
N GLU A 266 6.66 11.54 -10.89
CA GLU A 266 7.21 12.47 -11.87
C GLU A 266 6.09 13.29 -12.53
N PRO A 267 6.30 14.60 -12.74
CA PRO A 267 5.32 15.45 -13.41
C PRO A 267 4.94 14.90 -14.79
N ASP A 268 3.63 14.82 -15.06
CA ASP A 268 3.12 14.32 -16.33
C ASP A 268 2.03 15.27 -16.86
N PRO A 269 2.41 16.31 -17.62
CA PRO A 269 1.48 17.32 -18.13
C PRO A 269 0.56 16.79 -19.24
N THR A 270 0.72 15.56 -19.69
CA THR A 270 -0.21 14.96 -20.68
C THR A 270 -1.47 14.42 -20.00
N VAL A 271 -1.44 14.16 -18.69
CA VAL A 271 -2.61 13.67 -17.96
C VAL A 271 -3.66 14.77 -17.82
N VAL A 272 -4.87 14.45 -18.24
CA VAL A 272 -6.02 15.36 -18.11
C VAL A 272 -6.91 14.91 -16.97
N VAL A 273 -7.27 15.84 -16.09
CA VAL A 273 -8.28 15.65 -15.04
C VAL A 273 -9.51 16.44 -15.40
N ARG A 274 -10.59 15.75 -15.76
CA ARG A 274 -11.89 16.33 -15.97
C ARG A 274 -12.63 16.38 -14.64
N HIS A 275 -12.76 17.58 -14.08
CA HIS A 275 -13.50 17.84 -12.85
C HIS A 275 -14.99 18.02 -13.18
N GLU A 276 -15.83 17.13 -12.65
CA GLU A 276 -17.27 17.12 -12.83
C GLU A 276 -17.97 17.37 -11.49
N LEU A 277 -18.37 18.61 -11.25
CA LEU A 277 -19.18 18.93 -10.09
C LEU A 277 -20.61 18.41 -10.28
N PHE A 278 -21.10 17.62 -9.31
CA PHE A 278 -22.45 17.12 -9.30
C PHE A 278 -23.27 17.71 -8.15
N LYS A 279 -24.46 18.19 -8.47
CA LYS A 279 -25.52 18.62 -7.55
C LYS A 279 -26.87 18.31 -8.18
N CYS A 280 -27.85 18.00 -7.35
CA CYS A 280 -29.25 17.82 -7.75
C CYS A 280 -30.18 18.19 -6.58
N ASP A 281 -31.46 18.26 -6.87
CA ASP A 281 -32.49 18.64 -5.89
C ASP A 281 -33.12 17.42 -5.19
N ASP A 282 -32.61 16.20 -5.40
CA ASP A 282 -33.06 14.99 -4.72
C ASP A 282 -32.92 15.15 -3.19
N PRO A 283 -34.03 15.09 -2.43
CA PRO A 283 -34.00 15.25 -0.96
C PRO A 283 -33.12 14.20 -0.27
N LYS A 284 -33.11 12.95 -0.77
CA LYS A 284 -32.31 11.87 -0.20
C LYS A 284 -30.83 12.09 -0.43
N TYR A 285 -30.46 12.53 -1.65
CA TYR A 285 -29.08 12.89 -1.98
C TYR A 285 -28.56 14.02 -1.08
N ASN A 286 -29.39 15.04 -0.81
CA ASN A 286 -29.02 16.19 0.01
C ASN A 286 -29.08 15.95 1.52
N GLU A 287 -29.71 14.85 1.97
CA GLU A 287 -29.79 14.49 3.39
C GLU A 287 -28.42 14.14 3.93
N ILE A 288 -28.00 14.79 5.03
CA ILE A 288 -26.77 14.47 5.76
C ILE A 288 -27.13 13.59 6.96
N PRO A 289 -26.90 12.26 6.86
CA PRO A 289 -27.20 11.35 7.95
C PRO A 289 -26.26 11.54 9.12
N VAL A 290 -26.83 11.68 10.33
CA VAL A 290 -26.07 11.85 11.57
C VAL A 290 -26.39 10.72 12.56
N ASP A 291 -25.46 10.45 13.47
CA ASP A 291 -25.66 9.55 14.61
C ASP A 291 -26.36 10.27 15.79
N TYR A 292 -26.57 9.56 16.88
CA TYR A 292 -27.21 10.09 18.09
C TYR A 292 -26.42 11.22 18.79
N ARG A 293 -25.15 11.45 18.37
CA ARG A 293 -24.30 12.55 18.86
C ARG A 293 -24.26 13.73 17.90
N GLY A 294 -25.02 13.65 16.78
CA GLY A 294 -24.98 14.66 15.73
C GLY A 294 -23.75 14.54 14.80
N GLU A 295 -22.96 13.44 14.91
CA GLU A 295 -21.83 13.21 14.03
C GLU A 295 -22.29 12.58 12.70
N MET A 296 -21.76 13.08 11.58
CA MET A 296 -22.10 12.59 10.25
C MET A 296 -21.68 11.13 10.04
N ILE A 297 -22.63 10.30 9.58
CA ILE A 297 -22.40 8.90 9.22
C ILE A 297 -21.98 8.82 7.75
N THR A 298 -20.68 8.91 7.47
CA THR A 298 -20.12 8.95 6.12
C THR A 298 -20.52 7.74 5.26
N ALA A 299 -20.64 6.55 5.84
CA ALA A 299 -21.03 5.33 5.12
C ALA A 299 -22.48 5.40 4.60
N ARG A 300 -23.40 6.03 5.37
CA ARG A 300 -24.80 6.23 4.97
C ARG A 300 -24.92 7.35 3.94
N LEU A 301 -24.17 8.45 4.12
CA LEU A 301 -24.09 9.50 3.11
C LEU A 301 -23.60 8.96 1.75
N LEU A 302 -22.59 8.09 1.76
CA LEU A 302 -22.14 7.44 0.53
C LEU A 302 -23.25 6.57 -0.10
N THR A 303 -24.08 5.92 0.71
CA THR A 303 -25.23 5.16 0.19
C THR A 303 -26.21 6.07 -0.51
N HIS A 304 -26.56 7.25 0.06
CA HIS A 304 -27.43 8.23 -0.60
C HIS A 304 -26.86 8.69 -1.94
N VAL A 305 -25.55 8.95 -2.02
CA VAL A 305 -24.85 9.37 -3.23
C VAL A 305 -24.89 8.30 -4.33
N VAL A 306 -24.65 7.03 -4.01
CA VAL A 306 -24.62 5.95 -5.02
C VAL A 306 -26.02 5.53 -5.48
N GLU A 307 -27.05 5.77 -4.67
CA GLU A 307 -28.45 5.49 -4.99
C GLU A 307 -29.13 6.63 -5.76
N CYS A 308 -28.52 7.80 -5.90
CA CYS A 308 -29.06 8.92 -6.66
C CYS A 308 -29.05 8.60 -8.17
N GLU A 309 -30.24 8.45 -8.74
CA GLU A 309 -30.40 8.04 -10.14
C GLU A 309 -29.89 9.08 -11.13
N GLU A 310 -30.17 10.37 -10.89
CA GLU A 310 -29.65 11.46 -11.74
C GLU A 310 -28.13 11.46 -11.82
N ARG A 311 -27.49 11.16 -10.68
CA ARG A 311 -26.03 11.03 -10.61
C ARG A 311 -25.54 9.84 -11.41
N ASN A 312 -26.21 8.70 -11.33
CA ASN A 312 -25.87 7.50 -12.08
C ASN A 312 -26.03 7.72 -13.59
N GLN A 313 -27.09 8.41 -14.02
CA GLN A 313 -27.28 8.82 -15.41
C GLN A 313 -26.17 9.78 -15.87
N ARG A 314 -25.74 10.72 -15.03
CA ARG A 314 -24.58 11.59 -15.35
C ARG A 314 -23.32 10.79 -15.57
N ILE A 315 -23.02 9.81 -14.69
CA ILE A 315 -21.86 8.90 -14.83
C ILE A 315 -21.93 8.14 -16.15
N VAL A 316 -23.10 7.58 -16.47
CA VAL A 316 -23.31 6.82 -17.71
C VAL A 316 -23.16 7.71 -18.96
N LYS A 317 -23.64 8.95 -18.91
CA LYS A 317 -23.44 9.93 -20.01
C LYS A 317 -21.95 10.18 -20.23
N LEU A 318 -21.19 10.48 -19.16
CA LEU A 318 -19.74 10.68 -19.24
C LEU A 318 -19.00 9.44 -19.76
N LEU A 319 -19.43 8.25 -19.31
CA LEU A 319 -18.86 6.99 -19.74
C LEU A 319 -19.07 6.75 -21.23
N LYS A 320 -20.28 7.03 -21.76
CA LYS A 320 -20.58 6.93 -23.19
C LYS A 320 -19.72 7.92 -24.00
N GLU A 321 -19.66 9.19 -23.61
CA GLU A 321 -18.81 10.21 -24.25
C GLU A 321 -17.35 9.76 -24.35
N VAL A 322 -16.79 9.24 -23.24
CA VAL A 322 -15.40 8.78 -23.21
C VAL A 322 -15.19 7.55 -24.10
N CYS A 323 -16.17 6.64 -24.16
CA CYS A 323 -16.08 5.40 -24.94
C CYS A 323 -16.22 5.61 -26.45
N GLU A 324 -16.70 6.76 -26.92
CA GLU A 324 -16.72 7.14 -28.36
C GLU A 324 -15.30 7.11 -28.96
N HIS A 325 -14.29 7.44 -28.16
CA HIS A 325 -12.91 7.37 -28.63
C HIS A 325 -12.43 5.91 -28.72
N PRO A 326 -12.01 5.42 -29.89
CA PRO A 326 -11.72 3.99 -30.11
C PRO A 326 -10.61 3.44 -29.23
N HIS A 327 -9.57 4.23 -28.94
CA HIS A 327 -8.42 3.80 -28.14
C HIS A 327 -8.60 3.99 -26.62
N ARG A 328 -9.74 4.51 -26.14
CA ARG A 328 -10.01 4.59 -24.70
C ARG A 328 -10.35 3.23 -24.14
N ARG A 329 -9.69 2.86 -23.05
CA ARG A 329 -9.98 1.70 -22.18
C ARG A 329 -10.23 2.23 -20.79
N VAL A 330 -11.47 2.05 -20.31
CA VAL A 330 -11.99 2.80 -19.18
C VAL A 330 -12.07 1.93 -17.93
N LEU A 331 -11.54 2.43 -16.82
CA LEU A 331 -11.69 1.87 -15.49
C LEU A 331 -12.73 2.70 -14.71
N VAL A 332 -13.81 2.10 -14.27
CA VAL A 332 -14.83 2.74 -13.42
C VAL A 332 -14.65 2.24 -11.99
N LEU A 333 -14.43 3.15 -11.05
CA LEU A 333 -14.14 2.83 -9.66
C LEU A 333 -15.28 3.20 -8.72
N SER A 334 -15.73 2.23 -7.93
CA SER A 334 -16.72 2.44 -6.87
C SER A 334 -16.36 1.72 -5.57
N GLU A 335 -16.80 2.30 -4.44
CA GLU A 335 -16.76 1.68 -3.10
C GLU A 335 -17.89 0.66 -2.89
N ARG A 336 -18.88 0.58 -3.80
CA ARG A 336 -20.06 -0.26 -3.67
C ARG A 336 -20.26 -1.11 -4.93
N ILE A 337 -20.33 -2.43 -4.76
CA ILE A 337 -20.59 -3.36 -5.88
C ILE A 337 -21.98 -3.11 -6.47
N GLY A 338 -23.00 -2.89 -5.64
CA GLY A 338 -24.35 -2.56 -6.12
C GLY A 338 -24.39 -1.32 -7.01
N HIS A 339 -23.52 -0.33 -6.77
CA HIS A 339 -23.37 0.83 -7.65
C HIS A 339 -22.78 0.46 -9.02
N LEU A 340 -21.78 -0.42 -9.03
CA LEU A 340 -21.21 -0.93 -10.30
C LEU A 340 -22.26 -1.71 -11.10
N ASN A 341 -23.08 -2.53 -10.43
CA ASN A 341 -24.18 -3.25 -11.06
C ASN A 341 -25.20 -2.26 -11.69
N ARG A 342 -25.54 -1.18 -10.96
CA ARG A 342 -26.47 -0.17 -11.50
C ARG A 342 -25.90 0.54 -12.72
N ILE A 343 -24.61 0.85 -12.73
CA ILE A 343 -23.93 1.45 -13.91
C ILE A 343 -23.96 0.46 -15.08
N GLU A 344 -23.72 -0.84 -14.86
CA GLU A 344 -23.81 -1.87 -15.89
C GLU A 344 -25.20 -1.95 -16.49
N GLU A 345 -26.26 -2.01 -15.66
CA GLU A 345 -27.66 -2.01 -16.11
C GLU A 345 -27.96 -0.83 -17.02
N LEU A 346 -27.56 0.38 -16.63
CA LEU A 346 -27.78 1.60 -17.40
C LEU A 346 -26.96 1.65 -18.70
N MET A 347 -25.90 0.87 -18.79
CA MET A 347 -25.02 0.73 -19.96
C MET A 347 -25.38 -0.45 -20.86
N ALA A 348 -26.35 -1.31 -20.49
CA ALA A 348 -26.64 -2.58 -21.16
C ALA A 348 -26.86 -2.44 -22.68
N ASN A 349 -27.46 -1.33 -23.14
CA ASN A 349 -27.75 -1.07 -24.54
C ASN A 349 -26.67 -0.21 -25.24
N SER A 350 -25.49 -0.04 -24.64
CA SER A 350 -24.44 0.85 -25.21
C SER A 350 -23.58 0.18 -26.28
N GLY A 351 -23.67 -1.13 -26.46
CA GLY A 351 -22.83 -1.91 -27.39
C GLY A 351 -21.37 -2.08 -26.95
N HIS A 352 -20.99 -1.57 -25.76
CA HIS A 352 -19.63 -1.70 -25.25
C HIS A 352 -19.46 -2.97 -24.39
N THR A 353 -18.33 -3.66 -24.55
CA THR A 353 -17.98 -4.81 -23.71
C THR A 353 -17.59 -4.34 -22.31
N MET A 354 -18.20 -4.95 -21.29
CA MET A 354 -17.93 -4.67 -19.87
C MET A 354 -17.47 -5.93 -19.14
N ALA A 355 -16.59 -5.75 -18.16
CA ALA A 355 -16.17 -6.83 -17.27
C ALA A 355 -16.00 -6.30 -15.85
N TYR A 356 -16.09 -7.19 -14.87
CA TYR A 356 -15.85 -6.88 -13.47
C TYR A 356 -14.41 -7.18 -13.04
N TYR A 357 -13.91 -6.31 -12.17
CA TYR A 357 -12.64 -6.53 -11.47
C TYR A 357 -12.84 -6.29 -9.97
N ILE A 358 -13.50 -7.26 -9.32
CA ILE A 358 -13.91 -7.19 -7.91
C ILE A 358 -13.40 -8.40 -7.13
N GLY A 359 -13.38 -8.30 -5.80
CA GLY A 359 -13.03 -9.41 -4.92
C GLY A 359 -14.03 -10.58 -5.04
N GLY A 360 -13.55 -11.80 -4.76
CA GLY A 360 -14.36 -13.02 -4.81
C GLY A 360 -14.48 -13.67 -6.20
N MET A 361 -14.00 -13.02 -7.27
CA MET A 361 -13.92 -13.64 -8.60
C MET A 361 -12.70 -14.55 -8.70
N LYS A 362 -12.82 -15.65 -9.46
CA LYS A 362 -11.66 -16.46 -9.85
C LYS A 362 -10.70 -15.64 -10.70
N GLU A 363 -9.40 -15.71 -10.38
CA GLU A 363 -8.38 -14.88 -11.00
C GLU A 363 -8.31 -15.05 -12.52
N GLU A 364 -8.29 -16.29 -13.01
CA GLU A 364 -8.25 -16.60 -14.45
C GLU A 364 -9.39 -15.94 -15.23
N LYS A 365 -10.62 -16.02 -14.70
CA LYS A 365 -11.79 -15.39 -15.30
C LYS A 365 -11.65 -13.86 -15.28
N ARG A 366 -11.27 -13.31 -14.16
CA ARG A 366 -11.11 -11.87 -13.97
C ARG A 366 -10.08 -11.28 -14.93
N GLU A 367 -8.90 -11.89 -15.06
CA GLU A 367 -7.83 -11.43 -15.94
C GLU A 367 -8.19 -11.59 -17.43
N SER A 368 -8.80 -12.73 -17.82
CA SER A 368 -9.20 -12.97 -19.21
C SER A 368 -10.28 -12.00 -19.70
N GLU A 369 -11.31 -11.74 -18.88
CA GLU A 369 -12.36 -10.78 -19.21
C GLU A 369 -11.83 -9.35 -19.22
N ALA A 370 -10.97 -8.97 -18.26
CA ALA A 370 -10.38 -7.66 -18.19
C ALA A 370 -9.45 -7.33 -19.36
N ALA A 371 -8.81 -8.33 -19.96
CA ALA A 371 -7.91 -8.13 -21.09
C ALA A 371 -8.64 -7.61 -22.34
N THR A 372 -9.91 -7.98 -22.53
CA THR A 372 -10.69 -7.69 -23.74
C THR A 372 -11.74 -6.59 -23.57
N ALA A 373 -12.22 -6.39 -22.33
CA ALA A 373 -13.28 -5.42 -22.04
C ALA A 373 -12.90 -3.97 -22.38
N LYS A 374 -13.82 -3.21 -22.98
CA LYS A 374 -13.70 -1.76 -23.21
C LYS A 374 -13.83 -1.00 -21.90
N ILE A 375 -14.73 -1.46 -21.01
CA ILE A 375 -15.04 -0.86 -19.71
C ILE A 375 -14.81 -1.90 -18.64
N LEU A 376 -14.05 -1.51 -17.62
CA LEU A 376 -13.75 -2.37 -16.47
C LEU A 376 -14.38 -1.76 -15.21
N LEU A 377 -15.32 -2.48 -14.61
CA LEU A 377 -16.03 -2.08 -13.39
C LEU A 377 -15.29 -2.66 -12.18
N ALA A 378 -14.69 -1.83 -11.34
CA ALA A 378 -13.81 -2.30 -10.28
C ALA A 378 -14.07 -1.64 -8.93
N SER A 379 -13.79 -2.38 -7.84
CA SER A 379 -13.70 -1.78 -6.53
C SER A 379 -12.34 -1.07 -6.34
N TYR A 380 -12.32 0.00 -5.52
CA TYR A 380 -11.07 0.71 -5.23
C TYR A 380 -9.99 -0.21 -4.64
N SER A 381 -10.35 -1.15 -3.77
CA SER A 381 -9.39 -2.08 -3.18
C SER A 381 -8.71 -2.94 -4.24
N MET A 382 -9.48 -3.49 -5.17
CA MET A 382 -8.94 -4.32 -6.24
C MET A 382 -8.10 -3.51 -7.23
N ALA A 383 -8.54 -2.30 -7.57
CA ALA A 383 -7.78 -1.40 -8.42
C ALA A 383 -6.48 -0.94 -7.74
N SER A 384 -6.50 -0.62 -6.45
CA SER A 384 -5.32 -0.11 -5.73
C SER A 384 -4.21 -1.14 -5.61
N GLU A 385 -4.54 -2.42 -5.47
CA GLU A 385 -3.58 -3.44 -5.05
C GLU A 385 -3.35 -4.55 -6.08
N ALA A 386 -4.44 -5.03 -6.75
CA ALA A 386 -4.39 -6.24 -7.57
C ALA A 386 -4.19 -6.03 -9.06
N MET A 387 -4.63 -4.90 -9.59
CA MET A 387 -4.80 -4.73 -11.03
C MET A 387 -3.47 -4.54 -11.77
N ASN A 388 -3.16 -5.42 -12.72
CA ASN A 388 -2.00 -5.31 -13.61
C ASN A 388 -2.39 -5.24 -15.11
N ILE A 389 -3.28 -4.33 -15.46
CA ILE A 389 -3.77 -4.16 -16.83
C ILE A 389 -3.11 -2.93 -17.45
N LYS A 390 -2.21 -3.16 -18.42
CA LYS A 390 -1.39 -2.09 -19.02
C LYS A 390 -2.17 -1.20 -19.99
N VAL A 391 -3.22 -1.72 -20.60
CA VAL A 391 -3.97 -1.03 -21.66
C VAL A 391 -4.93 0.07 -21.16
N LEU A 392 -5.16 0.16 -19.86
CA LEU A 392 -6.02 1.19 -19.26
C LEU A 392 -5.37 2.57 -19.41
N ASN A 393 -6.15 3.54 -19.88
CA ASN A 393 -5.73 4.92 -20.09
C ASN A 393 -6.77 5.96 -19.62
N THR A 394 -7.89 5.49 -19.07
CA THR A 394 -8.95 6.36 -18.55
C THR A 394 -9.47 5.77 -17.25
N VAL A 395 -9.71 6.64 -16.25
CA VAL A 395 -10.38 6.24 -15.01
C VAL A 395 -11.52 7.21 -14.69
N ILE A 396 -12.66 6.65 -14.29
CA ILE A 396 -13.81 7.39 -13.74
C ILE A 396 -13.91 7.09 -12.26
N LEU A 397 -13.75 8.11 -11.42
CA LEU A 397 -13.91 8.02 -9.97
C LEU A 397 -15.42 8.16 -9.67
N ALA A 398 -16.15 7.04 -9.76
CA ALA A 398 -17.60 7.03 -9.65
C ALA A 398 -18.12 7.25 -8.22
N THR A 399 -17.30 7.02 -7.19
CA THR A 399 -17.61 7.39 -5.80
C THR A 399 -16.54 8.27 -5.20
N PRO A 400 -16.90 9.17 -4.27
CA PRO A 400 -15.94 10.05 -3.59
C PRO A 400 -14.85 9.25 -2.85
N ARG A 401 -13.60 9.69 -2.99
CA ARG A 401 -12.45 9.10 -2.30
C ARG A 401 -11.43 10.18 -1.95
N LYS A 402 -10.80 10.06 -0.77
CA LYS A 402 -9.78 11.00 -0.32
C LYS A 402 -8.45 10.80 -1.04
N LYS A 403 -7.96 9.56 -1.09
CA LYS A 403 -6.66 9.17 -1.68
C LYS A 403 -6.89 8.37 -2.95
N VAL A 404 -6.32 8.83 -4.06
CA VAL A 404 -6.52 8.24 -5.40
C VAL A 404 -5.20 7.91 -6.12
N GLU A 405 -4.07 8.15 -5.49
CA GLU A 405 -2.73 8.03 -6.07
C GLU A 405 -2.48 6.64 -6.66
N GLN A 406 -2.84 5.60 -5.93
CA GLN A 406 -2.69 4.21 -6.39
C GLN A 406 -3.67 3.89 -7.53
N SER A 407 -4.92 4.31 -7.38
CA SER A 407 -5.98 4.01 -8.35
C SER A 407 -5.75 4.74 -9.68
N THR A 408 -5.40 6.03 -9.65
CA THR A 408 -5.07 6.81 -10.86
C THR A 408 -3.75 6.35 -11.48
N GLY A 409 -2.81 5.85 -10.69
CA GLY A 409 -1.57 5.26 -11.19
C GLY A 409 -1.78 4.06 -12.11
N ARG A 410 -2.97 3.43 -12.10
CA ARG A 410 -3.27 2.26 -12.96
C ARG A 410 -3.39 2.60 -14.44
N ILE A 411 -3.79 3.83 -14.77
CA ILE A 411 -3.87 4.29 -16.16
C ILE A 411 -2.57 4.92 -16.69
N LEU A 412 -1.51 4.95 -15.88
CA LEU A 412 -0.23 5.61 -16.21
C LEU A 412 0.92 4.60 -16.35
N ARG A 413 0.63 3.38 -16.79
CA ARG A 413 1.62 2.30 -16.92
C ARG A 413 2.36 2.29 -18.23
N VAL A 414 1.75 2.87 -19.27
CA VAL A 414 2.36 3.04 -20.58
C VAL A 414 3.24 4.28 -20.56
N ARG A 415 4.45 4.19 -21.08
CA ARG A 415 5.37 5.33 -21.19
C ARG A 415 4.77 6.43 -22.04
N VAL A 416 5.11 7.68 -21.76
CA VAL A 416 4.58 8.86 -22.50
C VAL A 416 4.78 8.69 -24.01
N SER A 417 5.95 8.22 -24.45
CA SER A 417 6.27 8.00 -25.88
C SER A 417 5.50 6.87 -26.56
N GLU A 418 4.87 5.98 -25.80
CA GLU A 418 4.17 4.78 -26.29
C GLU A 418 2.64 4.94 -26.21
N ARG A 419 2.15 6.06 -25.68
CA ARG A 419 0.72 6.32 -25.48
C ARG A 419 0.04 6.64 -26.80
N GLN A 420 -1.08 5.97 -27.06
CA GLN A 420 -1.96 6.29 -28.20
C GLN A 420 -2.94 7.44 -27.91
N VAL A 421 -3.23 7.66 -26.63
CA VAL A 421 -4.08 8.74 -26.13
C VAL A 421 -3.57 9.23 -24.79
N ASP A 422 -3.76 10.51 -24.51
CA ASP A 422 -3.45 11.09 -23.21
C ASP A 422 -4.31 10.46 -22.10
N PRO A 423 -3.74 10.12 -20.95
CA PRO A 423 -4.50 9.59 -19.83
C PRO A 423 -5.58 10.58 -19.35
N LEU A 424 -6.76 10.04 -19.04
CA LEU A 424 -7.90 10.84 -18.59
C LEU A 424 -8.38 10.36 -17.22
N ILE A 425 -8.49 11.27 -16.28
CA ILE A 425 -9.14 11.08 -14.98
C ILE A 425 -10.45 11.86 -15.00
N VAL A 426 -11.60 11.19 -14.93
CA VAL A 426 -12.90 11.84 -14.72
C VAL A 426 -13.19 11.80 -13.22
N ASP A 427 -13.10 12.94 -12.58
CA ASP A 427 -13.27 13.09 -11.13
C ASP A 427 -14.64 13.68 -10.82
N ILE A 428 -15.60 12.85 -10.38
CA ILE A 428 -16.94 13.27 -10.04
C ILE A 428 -16.97 13.72 -8.58
N VAL A 429 -17.26 15.01 -8.41
CA VAL A 429 -17.22 15.68 -7.11
C VAL A 429 -18.62 16.06 -6.68
N ASP A 430 -19.09 15.45 -5.62
CA ASP A 430 -20.40 15.74 -5.04
C ASP A 430 -20.39 17.05 -4.23
N SER A 431 -21.51 17.79 -4.22
CA SER A 431 -21.64 19.12 -3.58
C SER A 431 -21.52 19.11 -2.05
N HIS A 432 -21.56 17.96 -1.39
CA HIS A 432 -21.44 17.84 0.07
C HIS A 432 -20.07 18.33 0.56
N GLY A 433 -20.04 19.09 1.66
CA GLY A 433 -18.82 19.70 2.20
C GLY A 433 -17.67 18.73 2.46
N VAL A 434 -17.97 17.50 2.94
CA VAL A 434 -16.97 16.45 3.14
C VAL A 434 -16.31 16.02 1.82
N TYR A 435 -17.07 15.91 0.73
CA TYR A 435 -16.56 15.48 -0.57
C TYR A 435 -15.82 16.62 -1.29
N GLN A 436 -16.24 17.87 -1.08
CA GLN A 436 -15.49 19.04 -1.48
C GLN A 436 -14.12 19.11 -0.77
N GLY A 437 -14.07 18.80 0.53
CA GLY A 437 -12.83 18.68 1.27
C GLY A 437 -11.89 17.59 0.72
N GLN A 438 -12.46 16.43 0.31
CA GLN A 438 -11.68 15.37 -0.36
C GLN A 438 -11.17 15.81 -1.75
N TRP A 439 -11.98 16.55 -2.51
CA TRP A 439 -11.56 17.12 -3.79
C TRP A 439 -10.37 18.07 -3.65
N ARG A 440 -10.37 18.97 -2.66
CA ARG A 440 -9.24 19.89 -2.42
C ARG A 440 -7.94 19.12 -2.25
N GLN A 441 -7.96 17.99 -1.53
CA GLN A 441 -6.78 17.14 -1.35
C GLN A 441 -6.34 16.46 -2.65
N ARG A 442 -7.30 15.92 -3.45
CA ARG A 442 -6.98 15.36 -4.77
C ARG A 442 -6.45 16.41 -5.73
N LYS A 443 -7.05 17.62 -5.74
CA LYS A 443 -6.59 18.76 -6.54
C LYS A 443 -5.13 19.11 -6.24
N THR A 444 -4.74 19.12 -4.95
CA THR A 444 -3.35 19.33 -4.52
C THR A 444 -2.43 18.25 -5.06
N TYR A 445 -2.84 16.99 -5.00
CA TYR A 445 -2.07 15.88 -5.58
C TYR A 445 -1.94 16.01 -7.10
N TYR A 446 -3.02 16.30 -7.83
CA TYR A 446 -3.00 16.49 -9.28
C TYR A 446 -2.08 17.64 -9.71
N ARG A 447 -2.10 18.76 -8.98
CA ARG A 447 -1.19 19.90 -9.19
C ARG A 447 0.28 19.51 -8.97
N LYS A 448 0.58 18.76 -7.90
CA LYS A 448 1.95 18.25 -7.64
C LYS A 448 2.47 17.34 -8.75
N CYS A 449 1.59 16.61 -9.42
CA CYS A 449 1.90 15.75 -10.57
C CYS A 449 1.88 16.49 -11.90
N ALA A 450 1.66 17.81 -11.91
CA ALA A 450 1.50 18.66 -13.12
C ALA A 450 0.38 18.21 -14.06
N TYR A 451 -0.70 17.57 -13.54
CA TYR A 451 -1.84 17.18 -14.35
C TYR A 451 -2.68 18.39 -14.76
N LYS A 452 -3.20 18.39 -15.99
CA LYS A 452 -4.07 19.46 -16.52
C LYS A 452 -5.49 19.30 -15.98
N ILE A 453 -5.92 20.20 -15.09
CA ILE A 453 -7.28 20.17 -14.53
C ILE A 453 -8.20 21.01 -15.43
N GLN A 454 -9.28 20.39 -15.92
CA GLN A 454 -10.34 21.03 -16.73
C GLN A 454 -11.64 20.93 -15.93
N SER A 455 -12.35 22.03 -15.76
CA SER A 455 -13.68 22.04 -15.14
C SER A 455 -14.76 22.02 -16.21
N SER A 456 -15.84 21.28 -15.97
CA SER A 456 -17.04 21.29 -16.82
C SER A 456 -17.88 22.57 -16.64
N GLU A 457 -17.59 23.36 -15.61
CA GLU A 457 -18.21 24.67 -15.41
C GLU A 457 -17.49 25.75 -16.23
N THR A 458 -18.25 26.46 -16.99
CA THR A 458 -17.94 27.46 -17.99
C THR A 458 -16.98 28.56 -17.53
N GLN A 459 -16.23 29.07 -18.47
CA GLN A 459 -15.27 30.20 -18.50
C GLN A 459 -15.66 31.53 -17.81
N SER A 460 -16.72 31.61 -17.02
CA SER A 460 -17.23 32.87 -16.44
C SER A 460 -16.88 33.14 -14.95
N GLU A 461 -16.30 32.18 -14.22
CA GLU A 461 -15.95 32.39 -12.78
C GLU A 461 -14.46 32.38 -12.48
N THR A 462 -13.60 32.43 -13.48
CA THR A 462 -12.15 32.23 -13.34
C THR A 462 -11.41 33.39 -12.70
N LEU A 463 -12.03 34.57 -12.54
CA LEU A 463 -11.34 35.78 -12.06
C LEU A 463 -11.57 36.12 -10.58
N GLU A 464 -12.59 35.58 -9.93
CA GLU A 464 -12.84 35.89 -8.49
C GLU A 464 -12.26 34.85 -7.52
N ASN A 465 -11.99 33.62 -7.96
CA ASN A 465 -11.45 32.56 -7.08
C ASN A 465 -9.92 32.52 -7.00
N GLU A 466 -9.20 33.07 -7.96
CA GLU A 466 -7.72 33.08 -7.92
C GLU A 466 -7.17 34.06 -6.87
N GLN A 467 -7.92 35.08 -6.49
CA GLN A 467 -7.50 36.06 -5.46
C GLN A 467 -7.71 35.57 -4.02
N ASN A 468 -8.68 34.66 -3.79
CA ASN A 468 -8.92 34.08 -2.48
C ASN A 468 -7.99 32.89 -2.16
N GLU A 469 -7.49 32.17 -3.18
CA GLU A 469 -6.59 31.02 -2.97
C GLU A 469 -5.13 31.43 -2.66
N GLN A 470 -4.70 32.66 -2.98
CA GLN A 470 -3.37 33.17 -2.60
C GLN A 470 -3.28 33.50 -1.11
N ASN A 471 -4.40 33.76 -0.43
CA ASN A 471 -4.41 34.06 1.00
C ASN A 471 -4.43 32.81 1.90
N ASP A 472 -4.87 31.67 1.40
CA ASP A 472 -4.90 30.41 2.16
C ASP A 472 -3.55 29.66 2.16
N CYS A 473 -2.61 30.00 1.28
CA CYS A 473 -1.27 29.40 1.24
C CYS A 473 -0.26 29.98 2.24
N LEU A 474 -0.65 30.99 3.02
CA LEU A 474 0.24 31.67 3.98
C LEU A 474 0.03 31.29 5.44
N ILE A 475 -0.81 30.30 5.73
CA ILE A 475 -1.08 29.84 7.11
C ILE A 475 -0.92 28.31 7.22
N GLU A 476 0.23 27.76 6.83
CA GLU A 476 0.66 26.42 7.23
C GLU A 476 2.19 26.30 7.12
N ASP A 477 2.90 27.07 7.93
CA ASP A 477 4.28 26.77 8.34
C ASP A 477 4.49 27.35 9.75
N ASP A 478 4.06 26.56 10.75
CA ASP A 478 4.58 26.56 12.13
C ASP A 478 4.38 25.18 12.75
#